data_1abfa61354a0d30bc93714e4641d5f90
#
_entry.id   1abfa61354a0d30bc93714e4641d5f90
#
_cell.length_a   1.000
_cell.length_b   1.000
_cell.length_c   1.000
_cell.angle_alpha   90.00
_cell.angle_beta   90.00
_cell.angle_gamma   90.00
#
_symmetry.space_group_name_H-M   'P 1'
#
loop_
_entity.id
_entity.type
_entity.pdbx_description
1 polymer ?
#
loop_
_entity_poly.entity_id
_entity_poly.type
_entity_poly.pdbx_seq_one_letter_code
_entity_poly.pdbx_strand_id
1 'polypeptide(L)'
;MKISQLMLFGVFFIGISSTEAQEKTSLTLDEAVKLAWEKSNEVTLANTKVNTKKYELQSVKNSQYPDLKISGQYQRLGKASIDMHNDEASSESMASPDRAMLGMANLSLPIFSGFKIQSSIDIYDNLYEAETANAAKTKEDVALRVITYYTALYKAQKTLDLLNENQKQAKQRVT
;
A
#
# COMPACT_ATOMS: atom_id res chain seq x y z
N MET A 1 33.16 17.72 48.78
CA MET A 1 32.22 16.72 49.33
C MET A 1 31.19 16.39 48.23
N LYS A 2 31.08 15.08 47.89
CA LYS A 2 30.03 14.39 47.12
C LYS A 2 30.13 14.39 45.61
N ILE A 3 31.15 13.70 45.08
CA ILE A 3 31.21 13.17 43.70
C ILE A 3 31.08 11.61 43.69
N SER A 4 30.53 11.06 44.75
CA SER A 4 30.53 9.61 45.01
C SER A 4 29.18 8.91 44.80
N GLN A 5 28.15 9.59 44.29
CA GLN A 5 26.81 8.99 44.12
C GLN A 5 26.34 8.88 42.66
N LEU A 6 27.16 9.24 41.66
CA LEU A 6 26.76 9.21 40.27
C LEU A 6 27.32 7.99 39.50
N MET A 7 28.01 7.06 40.19
CA MET A 7 28.63 5.88 39.58
C MET A 7 27.92 4.56 39.86
N LEU A 8 26.74 4.58 40.47
CA LEU A 8 26.04 3.33 40.86
C LEU A 8 24.77 3.03 40.04
N PHE A 9 24.52 3.76 38.93
CA PHE A 9 23.32 3.53 38.09
C PHE A 9 23.64 3.01 36.68
N GLY A 10 24.91 2.65 36.41
CA GLY A 10 25.42 2.25 35.08
C GLY A 10 25.53 0.76 34.81
N VAL A 11 25.12 -0.15 35.67
CA VAL A 11 25.48 -1.60 35.55
C VAL A 11 24.25 -2.52 35.57
N PHE A 12 23.05 -2.07 35.24
CA PHE A 12 21.88 -2.99 35.24
C PHE A 12 21.07 -2.93 33.95
N PHE A 13 21.78 -2.97 32.78
CA PHE A 13 21.10 -3.21 31.50
C PHE A 13 21.84 -4.31 30.72
N ILE A 14 22.12 -5.45 31.38
CA ILE A 14 22.41 -6.68 30.66
C ILE A 14 21.05 -7.18 30.15
N GLY A 15 20.71 -6.79 28.93
CA GLY A 15 19.55 -7.26 28.21
C GLY A 15 19.60 -8.78 28.11
N ILE A 16 18.63 -9.45 28.72
CA ILE A 16 18.31 -10.85 28.50
C ILE A 16 17.85 -10.93 27.04
N SER A 17 18.77 -11.20 26.12
CA SER A 17 18.46 -11.64 24.78
C SER A 17 17.82 -13.02 24.93
N SER A 18 16.50 -13.09 25.00
CA SER A 18 15.75 -14.32 24.81
C SER A 18 16.08 -14.82 23.41
N THR A 19 17.05 -15.72 23.33
CA THR A 19 17.24 -16.56 22.14
C THR A 19 16.00 -17.44 22.09
N GLU A 20 14.99 -17.02 21.35
CA GLU A 20 13.91 -17.93 20.95
C GLU A 20 14.57 -19.04 20.15
N ALA A 21 14.76 -20.18 20.80
CA ALA A 21 15.14 -21.41 20.13
C ALA A 21 14.08 -21.66 19.06
N GLN A 22 14.47 -21.61 17.77
CA GLN A 22 13.58 -21.91 16.65
C GLN A 22 12.97 -23.29 16.91
N GLU A 23 11.73 -23.30 17.34
CA GLU A 23 10.94 -24.50 17.50
C GLU A 23 10.87 -25.16 16.12
N LYS A 24 11.32 -26.41 16.01
CA LYS A 24 11.23 -27.17 14.76
C LYS A 24 9.75 -27.42 14.46
N THR A 25 9.13 -26.48 13.81
CA THR A 25 7.75 -26.61 13.34
C THR A 25 7.77 -27.50 12.11
N SER A 26 7.20 -28.70 12.24
CA SER A 26 6.96 -29.56 11.08
C SER A 26 5.76 -28.98 10.31
N LEU A 27 6.04 -28.35 9.18
CA LEU A 27 5.03 -27.73 8.34
C LEU A 27 4.58 -28.74 7.27
N THR A 28 3.28 -29.02 7.21
CA THR A 28 2.71 -29.80 6.12
C THR A 28 2.62 -28.97 4.83
N LEU A 29 2.51 -29.64 3.69
CA LEU A 29 2.39 -28.93 2.38
C LEU A 29 1.16 -27.99 2.37
N ASP A 30 0.03 -28.45 2.87
CA ASP A 30 -1.22 -27.66 2.91
C ASP A 30 -1.09 -26.42 3.80
N GLU A 31 -0.44 -26.58 4.95
CA GLU A 31 -0.15 -25.46 5.87
C GLU A 31 0.82 -24.47 5.23
N ALA A 32 1.84 -24.97 4.52
CA ALA A 32 2.78 -24.10 3.81
C ALA A 32 2.10 -23.26 2.72
N VAL A 33 1.18 -23.86 1.96
CA VAL A 33 0.39 -23.15 0.94
C VAL A 33 -0.53 -22.11 1.57
N LYS A 34 -1.25 -22.46 2.64
CA LYS A 34 -2.13 -21.53 3.36
C LYS A 34 -1.35 -20.35 3.93
N LEU A 35 -0.23 -20.62 4.57
CA LEU A 35 0.64 -19.59 5.14
C LEU A 35 1.18 -18.66 4.05
N ALA A 36 1.55 -19.22 2.89
CA ALA A 36 2.01 -18.43 1.75
C ALA A 36 0.90 -17.53 1.20
N TRP A 37 -0.34 -17.97 1.12
CA TRP A 37 -1.46 -17.13 0.72
C TRP A 37 -1.71 -15.98 1.70
N GLU A 38 -1.56 -16.24 3.00
CA GLU A 38 -1.79 -15.22 4.03
C GLU A 38 -0.64 -14.20 4.13
N LYS A 39 0.60 -14.67 3.95
CA LYS A 39 1.81 -13.85 4.18
C LYS A 39 2.47 -13.34 2.91
N SER A 40 2.03 -13.78 1.73
CA SER A 40 2.63 -13.34 0.46
C SER A 40 2.29 -11.89 0.14
N ASN A 41 3.32 -11.09 -0.09
CA ASN A 41 3.17 -9.72 -0.58
C ASN A 41 2.51 -9.68 -1.97
N GLU A 42 2.75 -10.70 -2.80
CA GLU A 42 2.15 -10.80 -4.15
C GLU A 42 0.64 -10.98 -4.06
N VAL A 43 0.16 -11.86 -3.16
CA VAL A 43 -1.27 -12.06 -2.92
C VAL A 43 -1.91 -10.81 -2.32
N THR A 44 -1.24 -10.17 -1.38
CA THR A 44 -1.69 -8.91 -0.78
C THR A 44 -1.79 -7.80 -1.83
N LEU A 45 -0.79 -7.68 -2.70
CA LEU A 45 -0.80 -6.72 -3.80
C LEU A 45 -1.94 -7.01 -4.79
N ALA A 46 -2.15 -8.27 -5.18
CA ALA A 46 -3.24 -8.67 -6.06
C ALA A 46 -4.61 -8.32 -5.46
N ASN A 47 -4.84 -8.63 -4.19
CA ASN A 47 -6.08 -8.27 -3.51
C ASN A 47 -6.27 -6.74 -3.42
N THR A 48 -5.19 -5.98 -3.21
CA THR A 48 -5.23 -4.51 -3.19
C THR A 48 -5.61 -3.95 -4.56
N LYS A 49 -5.10 -4.52 -5.65
CA LYS A 49 -5.47 -4.14 -7.02
C LYS A 49 -6.95 -4.40 -7.31
N VAL A 50 -7.50 -5.54 -6.86
CA VAL A 50 -8.94 -5.84 -6.96
C VAL A 50 -9.75 -4.78 -6.22
N ASN A 51 -9.35 -4.41 -4.99
CA ASN A 51 -10.02 -3.36 -4.24
C ASN A 51 -9.94 -2.01 -4.95
N THR A 52 -8.80 -1.68 -5.55
CA THR A 52 -8.64 -0.45 -6.34
C THR A 52 -9.64 -0.42 -7.50
N LYS A 53 -9.73 -1.52 -8.28
CA LYS A 53 -10.69 -1.61 -9.39
C LYS A 53 -12.14 -1.55 -8.93
N LYS A 54 -12.45 -2.13 -7.78
CA LYS A 54 -13.77 -2.00 -7.16
C LYS A 54 -14.13 -0.55 -6.84
N TYR A 55 -13.19 0.22 -6.26
CA TYR A 55 -13.44 1.63 -5.96
C TYR A 55 -13.47 2.52 -7.21
N GLU A 56 -12.68 2.19 -8.23
CA GLU A 56 -12.76 2.85 -9.54
C GLU A 56 -14.15 2.66 -10.15
N LEU A 57 -14.66 1.43 -10.18
CA LEU A 57 -16.01 1.12 -10.64
C LEU A 57 -17.06 1.91 -9.84
N GLN A 58 -16.92 1.94 -8.50
CA GLN A 58 -17.84 2.69 -7.66
C GLN A 58 -17.78 4.20 -7.94
N SER A 59 -16.60 4.75 -8.18
CA SER A 59 -16.42 6.14 -8.56
C SER A 59 -17.11 6.47 -9.87
N VAL A 60 -17.00 5.58 -10.87
CA VAL A 60 -17.71 5.75 -12.15
C VAL A 60 -19.23 5.64 -11.99
N LYS A 61 -19.71 4.69 -11.17
CA LYS A 61 -21.15 4.61 -10.82
C LYS A 61 -21.64 5.88 -10.13
N ASN A 62 -20.80 6.46 -9.27
CA ASN A 62 -21.14 7.70 -8.56
C ASN A 62 -21.22 8.93 -9.51
N SER A 63 -20.60 8.88 -10.70
CA SER A 63 -20.68 9.97 -11.67
C SER A 63 -22.09 10.21 -12.25
N GLN A 64 -23.04 9.32 -11.94
CA GLN A 64 -24.46 9.51 -12.25
C GLN A 64 -25.15 10.48 -11.27
N TYR A 65 -24.55 10.73 -10.11
CA TYR A 65 -25.12 11.59 -9.07
C TYR A 65 -24.62 13.04 -9.18
N PRO A 66 -25.33 13.99 -8.54
CA PRO A 66 -24.88 15.36 -8.47
C PRO A 66 -23.52 15.49 -7.76
N ASP A 67 -22.62 16.28 -8.34
CA ASP A 67 -21.33 16.64 -7.73
C ASP A 67 -21.41 18.06 -7.16
N LEU A 68 -21.16 18.22 -5.87
CA LEU A 68 -21.12 19.50 -5.19
C LEU A 68 -19.68 19.82 -4.78
N LYS A 69 -19.11 20.85 -5.39
CA LYS A 69 -17.77 21.36 -5.04
C LYS A 69 -17.87 22.68 -4.33
N ILE A 70 -17.33 22.74 -3.11
CA ILE A 70 -17.18 23.98 -2.35
C ILE A 70 -15.69 24.30 -2.33
N SER A 71 -15.33 25.51 -2.78
CA SER A 71 -13.96 26.00 -2.76
C SER A 71 -13.88 27.38 -2.12
N GLY A 72 -12.82 27.59 -1.35
CA GLY A 72 -12.49 28.88 -0.74
C GLY A 72 -11.07 29.28 -1.13
N GLN A 73 -10.90 30.51 -1.57
CA GLN A 73 -9.61 31.08 -1.89
C GLN A 73 -9.39 32.35 -1.05
N TYR A 74 -8.27 32.39 -0.35
CA TYR A 74 -7.80 33.58 0.31
C TYR A 74 -6.54 34.09 -0.43
N GLN A 75 -6.59 35.36 -0.87
CA GLN A 75 -5.49 35.97 -1.57
C GLN A 75 -5.10 37.26 -0.87
N ARG A 76 -3.83 37.43 -0.61
CA ARG A 76 -3.23 38.68 -0.15
C ARG A 76 -2.70 39.43 -1.37
N LEU A 77 -3.28 40.60 -1.63
CA LEU A 77 -2.89 41.47 -2.74
C LEU A 77 -1.80 42.42 -2.23
N GLY A 78 -0.68 42.48 -2.95
CA GLY A 78 0.34 43.48 -2.66
C GLY A 78 -0.18 44.87 -3.08
N LYS A 79 0.17 45.90 -2.32
CA LYS A 79 -0.14 47.28 -2.70
C LYS A 79 0.61 47.63 -4.00
N ALA A 80 -0.08 47.62 -5.11
CA ALA A 80 0.39 48.22 -6.33
C ALA A 80 -0.02 49.72 -6.31
N SER A 81 0.89 50.61 -5.98
CA SER A 81 0.69 52.02 -6.23
C SER A 81 0.92 52.27 -7.72
N ILE A 82 -0.16 52.43 -8.45
CA ILE A 82 -0.08 52.92 -9.82
C ILE A 82 -0.11 54.45 -9.71
N ASP A 83 1.06 55.09 -9.81
CA ASP A 83 1.15 56.53 -10.01
C ASP A 83 0.65 56.85 -11.42
N MET A 84 -0.66 57.11 -11.55
CA MET A 84 -1.17 57.77 -12.73
C MET A 84 -0.87 59.25 -12.63
N HIS A 85 0.18 59.66 -13.30
CA HIS A 85 0.50 61.08 -13.52
C HIS A 85 -0.54 61.66 -14.47
N ASN A 86 -1.66 62.09 -13.93
CA ASN A 86 -2.62 62.98 -14.62
C ASN A 86 -2.64 64.31 -13.87
N ASP A 87 -2.11 65.32 -14.55
CA ASP A 87 -2.36 66.70 -14.18
C ASP A 87 -3.86 67.01 -14.17
N GLU A 88 -4.34 67.50 -13.04
CA GLU A 88 -5.66 68.02 -12.64
C GLU A 88 -6.53 67.09 -11.76
N ALA A 89 -6.44 67.51 -10.51
CA ALA A 89 -7.47 67.55 -9.44
C ALA A 89 -8.60 66.51 -9.46
N SER A 90 -8.35 65.38 -8.90
CA SER A 90 -9.17 64.73 -7.85
C SER A 90 -8.52 63.42 -7.41
N SER A 91 -7.74 63.48 -6.36
CA SER A 91 -7.18 62.30 -5.72
C SER A 91 -8.27 61.62 -4.89
N GLU A 92 -9.21 60.93 -5.50
CA GLU A 92 -9.91 59.89 -4.83
C GLU A 92 -8.98 58.65 -4.84
N SER A 93 -8.25 58.52 -3.77
CA SER A 93 -7.48 57.36 -3.44
C SER A 93 -8.43 56.16 -3.35
N MET A 94 -8.63 55.48 -4.50
CA MET A 94 -9.28 54.16 -4.50
C MET A 94 -8.47 53.25 -3.60
N ALA A 95 -9.01 52.98 -2.41
CA ALA A 95 -8.41 52.05 -1.48
C ALA A 95 -8.33 50.68 -2.14
N SER A 96 -7.11 50.38 -2.62
CA SER A 96 -6.83 49.06 -3.20
C SER A 96 -6.97 48.01 -2.09
N PRO A 97 -7.86 47.02 -2.24
CA PRO A 97 -8.03 45.99 -1.22
C PRO A 97 -6.72 45.21 -1.06
N ASP A 98 -6.21 45.13 0.16
CA ASP A 98 -4.99 44.37 0.47
C ASP A 98 -5.25 42.85 0.64
N ARG A 99 -6.51 42.48 0.68
CA ARG A 99 -6.98 41.09 0.89
C ARG A 99 -8.23 40.83 0.08
N ALA A 100 -8.26 39.65 -0.53
CA ALA A 100 -9.44 39.14 -1.19
C ALA A 100 -9.79 37.75 -0.65
N MET A 101 -11.05 37.52 -0.37
CA MET A 101 -11.59 36.22 0.03
C MET A 101 -12.70 35.87 -0.94
N LEU A 102 -12.56 34.73 -1.61
CA LEU A 102 -13.52 34.23 -2.58
C LEU A 102 -14.02 32.87 -2.15
N GLY A 103 -15.31 32.72 -2.01
CA GLY A 103 -16.00 31.44 -1.81
C GLY A 103 -16.80 31.07 -3.06
N MET A 104 -16.67 29.83 -3.52
CA MET A 104 -17.47 29.31 -4.63
C MET A 104 -18.10 27.97 -4.26
N ALA A 105 -19.36 27.79 -4.66
CA ALA A 105 -20.07 26.52 -4.62
C ALA A 105 -20.54 26.18 -6.03
N ASN A 106 -20.10 25.03 -6.56
CA ASN A 106 -20.51 24.52 -7.86
C ASN A 106 -21.28 23.23 -7.68
N LEU A 107 -22.48 23.16 -8.22
CA LEU A 107 -23.30 21.96 -8.32
C LEU A 107 -23.36 21.53 -9.79
N SER A 108 -22.95 20.32 -10.10
CA SER A 108 -22.98 19.76 -11.45
C SER A 108 -23.75 18.44 -11.46
N LEU A 109 -24.71 18.31 -12.35
CA LEU A 109 -25.50 17.09 -12.56
C LEU A 109 -25.55 16.77 -14.05
N PRO A 110 -25.00 15.64 -14.51
CA PRO A 110 -25.16 15.23 -15.90
C PRO A 110 -26.59 14.71 -16.13
N ILE A 111 -27.40 15.45 -16.91
CA ILE A 111 -28.77 15.05 -17.24
C ILE A 111 -28.78 14.01 -18.36
N PHE A 112 -27.90 14.17 -19.36
CA PHE A 112 -27.76 13.26 -20.48
C PHE A 112 -26.33 13.31 -21.04
N SER A 113 -25.68 12.16 -21.18
CA SER A 113 -24.31 12.05 -21.66
C SER A 113 -24.16 11.11 -22.87
N GLY A 114 -25.25 10.85 -23.62
CA GLY A 114 -25.21 9.97 -24.79
C GLY A 114 -24.75 8.54 -24.47
N PHE A 115 -25.23 7.95 -23.37
CA PHE A 115 -24.85 6.60 -22.86
C PHE A 115 -23.40 6.46 -22.47
N LYS A 116 -22.58 7.51 -22.50
CA LYS A 116 -21.16 7.48 -22.15
C LYS A 116 -20.92 6.94 -20.72
N ILE A 117 -21.72 7.37 -19.75
CA ILE A 117 -21.59 6.95 -18.37
C ILE A 117 -21.91 5.45 -18.25
N GLN A 118 -22.97 4.97 -18.91
CA GLN A 118 -23.33 3.56 -18.89
C GLN A 118 -22.23 2.69 -19.50
N SER A 119 -21.73 3.04 -20.69
CA SER A 119 -20.63 2.34 -21.32
C SER A 119 -19.34 2.37 -20.48
N SER A 120 -19.10 3.46 -19.76
CA SER A 120 -17.97 3.53 -18.83
C SER A 120 -18.14 2.56 -17.65
N ILE A 121 -19.34 2.45 -17.09
CA ILE A 121 -19.65 1.49 -16.01
C ILE A 121 -19.37 0.07 -16.50
N ASP A 122 -19.83 -0.31 -17.69
CA ASP A 122 -19.63 -1.63 -18.26
C ASP A 122 -18.12 -1.94 -18.47
N ILE A 123 -17.34 -0.95 -18.91
CA ILE A 123 -15.88 -1.08 -19.05
C ILE A 123 -15.24 -1.32 -17.69
N TYR A 124 -15.55 -0.52 -16.68
CA TYR A 124 -14.95 -0.66 -15.35
C TYR A 124 -15.42 -1.91 -14.62
N ASP A 125 -16.60 -2.42 -14.89
CA ASP A 125 -17.09 -3.69 -14.38
C ASP A 125 -16.27 -4.86 -14.95
N ASN A 126 -16.09 -4.88 -16.27
CA ASN A 126 -15.20 -5.88 -16.93
C ASN A 126 -13.74 -5.79 -16.43
N LEU A 127 -13.21 -4.59 -16.16
CA LEU A 127 -11.88 -4.41 -15.58
C LEU A 127 -11.77 -4.96 -14.15
N TYR A 128 -12.83 -4.79 -13.36
CA TYR A 128 -12.90 -5.36 -12.02
C TYR A 128 -12.94 -6.90 -12.05
N GLU A 129 -13.73 -7.50 -12.96
CA GLU A 129 -13.78 -8.95 -13.14
C GLU A 129 -12.42 -9.50 -13.61
N ALA A 130 -11.79 -8.85 -14.58
CA ALA A 130 -10.47 -9.23 -15.07
C ALA A 130 -9.41 -9.21 -13.96
N GLU A 131 -9.40 -8.18 -13.10
CA GLU A 131 -8.45 -8.10 -12.00
C GLU A 131 -8.75 -9.14 -10.92
N THR A 132 -10.02 -9.50 -10.70
CA THR A 132 -10.41 -10.59 -9.80
C THR A 132 -9.86 -11.94 -10.29
N ALA A 133 -9.95 -12.21 -11.60
CA ALA A 133 -9.37 -13.39 -12.20
C ALA A 133 -7.83 -13.39 -12.11
N ASN A 134 -7.19 -12.25 -12.32
CA ASN A 134 -5.74 -12.09 -12.15
C ASN A 134 -5.30 -12.34 -10.70
N ALA A 135 -6.07 -11.93 -9.72
CA ALA A 135 -5.78 -12.21 -8.32
C ALA A 135 -5.89 -13.70 -7.98
N ALA A 136 -6.89 -14.39 -8.54
CA ALA A 136 -7.02 -15.84 -8.41
C ALA A 136 -5.79 -16.55 -9.03
N LYS A 137 -5.41 -16.19 -10.24
CA LYS A 137 -4.20 -16.69 -10.89
C LYS A 137 -2.94 -16.46 -10.04
N THR A 138 -2.78 -15.28 -9.47
CA THR A 138 -1.63 -14.98 -8.59
C THR A 138 -1.57 -15.91 -7.39
N LYS A 139 -2.71 -16.24 -6.78
CA LYS A 139 -2.77 -17.21 -5.68
C LYS A 139 -2.33 -18.61 -6.12
N GLU A 140 -2.75 -19.04 -7.29
CA GLU A 140 -2.35 -20.33 -7.86
C GLU A 140 -0.85 -20.35 -8.19
N ASP A 141 -0.31 -19.30 -8.77
CA ASP A 141 1.12 -19.18 -9.07
C ASP A 141 1.97 -19.23 -7.78
N VAL A 142 1.53 -18.59 -6.71
CA VAL A 142 2.17 -18.66 -5.38
C VAL A 142 2.10 -20.08 -4.84
N ALA A 143 0.96 -20.76 -4.93
CA ALA A 143 0.82 -22.14 -4.48
C ALA A 143 1.76 -23.10 -5.26
N LEU A 144 1.82 -22.99 -6.57
CA LEU A 144 2.73 -23.80 -7.41
C LEU A 144 4.20 -23.59 -7.02
N ARG A 145 4.59 -22.36 -6.72
CA ARG A 145 5.94 -22.02 -6.27
C ARG A 145 6.27 -22.67 -4.94
N VAL A 146 5.32 -22.63 -3.99
CA VAL A 146 5.46 -23.29 -2.69
C VAL A 146 5.59 -24.78 -2.83
N ILE A 147 4.75 -25.43 -3.65
CA ILE A 147 4.82 -26.87 -3.95
C ILE A 147 6.18 -27.24 -4.51
N THR A 148 6.68 -26.44 -5.44
CA THR A 148 8.00 -26.68 -6.07
C THR A 148 9.12 -26.62 -5.04
N TYR A 149 9.15 -25.58 -4.19
CA TYR A 149 10.19 -25.44 -3.17
C TYR A 149 10.06 -26.49 -2.06
N TYR A 150 8.86 -26.83 -1.65
CA TYR A 150 8.61 -27.88 -0.67
C TYR A 150 9.13 -29.26 -1.18
N THR A 151 8.83 -29.57 -2.44
CA THR A 151 9.30 -30.80 -3.08
C THR A 151 10.82 -30.83 -3.21
N ALA A 152 11.45 -29.70 -3.57
CA ALA A 152 12.91 -29.60 -3.63
C ALA A 152 13.55 -29.80 -2.25
N LEU A 153 12.99 -29.19 -1.21
CA LEU A 153 13.45 -29.36 0.17
C LEU A 153 13.32 -30.82 0.64
N TYR A 154 12.19 -31.46 0.36
CA TYR A 154 11.96 -32.86 0.69
C TYR A 154 12.97 -33.79 0.00
N LYS A 155 13.23 -33.57 -1.30
CA LYS A 155 14.25 -34.31 -2.05
C LYS A 155 15.66 -34.11 -1.44
N ALA A 156 16.01 -32.88 -1.10
CA ALA A 156 17.32 -32.58 -0.49
C ALA A 156 17.46 -33.30 0.87
N GLN A 157 16.42 -33.30 1.69
CA GLN A 157 16.44 -34.00 2.97
C GLN A 157 16.59 -35.51 2.77
N LYS A 158 15.87 -36.13 1.84
CA LYS A 158 16.02 -37.56 1.54
C LYS A 158 17.39 -37.92 0.97
N THR A 159 18.00 -37.03 0.20
CA THR A 159 19.38 -37.19 -0.27
C THR A 159 20.37 -37.18 0.89
N LEU A 160 20.21 -36.29 1.84
CA LEU A 160 21.03 -36.26 3.06
C LEU A 160 20.89 -37.53 3.90
N ASP A 161 19.64 -38.02 4.06
CA ASP A 161 19.38 -39.28 4.77
C ASP A 161 20.14 -40.45 4.13
N LEU A 162 20.05 -40.54 2.77
CA LEU A 162 20.76 -41.58 2.01
C LEU A 162 22.27 -41.48 2.11
N LEU A 163 22.81 -40.26 2.02
CA LEU A 163 24.26 -40.03 2.16
C LEU A 163 24.75 -40.42 3.55
N ASN A 164 24.02 -40.09 4.60
CA ASN A 164 24.34 -40.47 5.98
C ASN A 164 24.33 -41.99 6.14
N GLU A 165 23.37 -42.68 5.54
CA GLU A 165 23.30 -44.13 5.60
C GLU A 165 24.48 -44.78 4.85
N ASN A 166 24.80 -44.31 3.64
CA ASN A 166 25.96 -44.77 2.88
C ASN A 166 27.28 -44.54 3.67
N GLN A 167 27.41 -43.41 4.36
CA GLN A 167 28.57 -43.13 5.18
C GLN A 167 28.69 -44.13 6.34
N LYS A 168 27.57 -44.47 7.00
CA LYS A 168 27.57 -45.50 8.06
C LYS A 168 28.03 -46.87 7.55
N GLN A 169 27.48 -47.28 6.40
CA GLN A 169 27.86 -48.54 5.77
C GLN A 169 29.35 -48.58 5.35
N ALA A 170 29.85 -47.47 4.78
CA ALA A 170 31.28 -47.36 4.45
C ALA A 170 32.19 -47.49 5.67
N LYS A 171 31.83 -46.84 6.78
CA LYS A 171 32.59 -46.97 8.05
C LYS A 171 32.59 -48.40 8.58
N GLN A 172 31.46 -49.12 8.49
CA GLN A 172 31.37 -50.52 8.94
C GLN A 172 32.21 -51.51 8.12
N ARG A 173 32.51 -51.15 6.85
CA ARG A 173 33.34 -51.99 5.98
C ARG A 173 34.85 -51.78 6.19
N VAL A 174 35.25 -50.72 6.84
CA VAL A 174 36.67 -50.35 7.07
C VAL A 174 37.13 -50.79 8.48
N THR A 175 36.18 -51.17 9.34
CA THR A 175 36.48 -51.74 10.66
C THR A 175 36.51 -53.27 10.60
#